data_6b06b407c42abff0791664180d5177c1
#
_entry.id   6b06b407c42abff0791664180d5177c1
#
_cell.length_a   1.000
_cell.length_b   1.000
_cell.length_c   1.000
_cell.angle_alpha   90.00
_cell.angle_beta   90.00
_cell.angle_gamma   90.00
#
_symmetry.space_group_name_H-M   'P 1'
#
loop_
_entity.id
_entity.type
_entity.pdbx_description
1 polymer ?
#
loop_
_entity_poly.entity_id
_entity_poly.type
_entity_poly.pdbx_seq_one_letter_code
_entity_poly.pdbx_strand_id
1 'polypeptide(L)'
;MPLRRWPNGSGRSTPIHADPDGTYGSPRVTAELGDQGCKVNHKRIERVMRVFGIVGLHLRSKVRTTVPEPSHQKVPDLLNRDFTAPVPGRRYVGDITYLPVGDGRFRYLATVIDLCSRRLAGWSIADHMRTELVIDALQAAAHTRGGRLDGAIFHSDHGGQQYSSADFAAACARLGVVQSMGAVGTSADNAAAEAFNASLKRETLQGRKRWNGPHQARLAVFGWVTRYNTTRRHSALDQTSPINYEQQSQKVAQAA
;
A
#
# COMPACT_ATOMS: atom_id res chain seq x y z
N MET A 1 19.77 24.98 2.69
CA MET A 1 19.24 26.22 3.30
C MET A 1 18.03 25.86 4.12
N PRO A 2 17.97 26.10 5.44
CA PRO A 2 16.81 25.78 6.25
C PRO A 2 15.69 26.77 5.93
N LEU A 3 14.50 26.23 5.63
CA LEU A 3 13.27 26.98 5.42
C LEU A 3 12.95 27.77 6.71
N ARG A 4 13.10 29.09 6.64
CA ARG A 4 12.80 30.01 7.74
C ARG A 4 11.31 30.00 8.06
N ARG A 5 11.02 29.94 9.37
CA ARG A 5 9.78 30.19 10.11
C ARG A 5 8.60 30.77 9.33
N TRP A 6 7.48 30.06 9.42
CA TRP A 6 6.16 30.65 9.21
C TRP A 6 5.90 31.72 10.29
N PRO A 7 5.33 32.86 9.95
CA PRO A 7 5.03 33.89 10.95
C PRO A 7 3.76 33.51 11.71
N ASN A 8 3.88 32.81 12.80
CA ASN A 8 3.02 32.85 13.99
C ASN A 8 3.51 31.80 14.98
N GLY A 9 4.05 32.31 16.06
CA GLY A 9 4.88 31.64 17.04
C GLY A 9 4.27 30.43 17.74
N SER A 10 5.01 29.37 17.71
CA SER A 10 5.29 28.47 18.83
C SER A 10 6.36 27.49 18.34
N GLY A 11 7.44 27.35 19.09
CA GLY A 11 8.63 26.63 18.67
C GLY A 11 8.41 25.14 18.49
N ARG A 12 8.86 24.65 17.39
CA ARG A 12 9.19 23.34 16.82
C ARG A 12 8.44 23.10 15.49
N SER A 13 8.82 23.80 14.45
CA SER A 13 8.41 23.45 13.09
C SER A 13 9.48 22.54 12.48
N THR A 14 9.34 21.23 12.66
CA THR A 14 9.88 20.27 11.70
C THR A 14 9.28 20.64 10.34
N PRO A 15 10.04 20.77 9.26
CA PRO A 15 9.45 21.15 7.98
C PRO A 15 8.53 20.01 7.50
N ILE A 16 7.24 20.26 7.50
CA ILE A 16 6.17 19.30 7.18
C ILE A 16 6.40 18.52 5.88
N HIS A 17 7.14 19.11 4.94
CA HIS A 17 7.52 18.42 3.71
C HIS A 17 8.74 17.50 3.87
N ALA A 18 9.65 17.79 4.78
CA ALA A 18 10.86 16.99 5.00
C ALA A 18 10.59 15.74 5.83
N ASP A 19 9.61 15.79 6.75
CA ASP A 19 9.24 14.68 7.63
C ASP A 19 8.73 13.45 6.85
N PRO A 20 7.87 13.57 5.80
CA PRO A 20 7.55 12.48 4.91
C PRO A 20 8.58 12.29 3.76
N ASP A 21 9.87 12.44 4.03
CA ASP A 21 10.98 12.27 3.05
C ASP A 21 10.81 13.11 1.77
N GLY A 22 10.18 14.28 1.85
CA GLY A 22 9.97 15.15 0.70
C GLY A 22 8.96 14.62 -0.33
N THR A 23 8.09 13.69 0.05
CA THR A 23 7.19 13.00 -0.90
C THR A 23 5.81 13.65 -1.05
N TYR A 24 5.41 14.48 -0.08
CA TYR A 24 4.07 15.07 -0.04
C TYR A 24 3.87 16.20 -1.04
N GLY A 25 2.79 16.13 -1.82
CA GLY A 25 2.26 17.27 -2.59
C GLY A 25 1.32 18.15 -1.76
N SER A 26 0.87 19.26 -2.35
CA SER A 26 0.06 20.28 -1.66
C SER A 26 -1.17 19.75 -0.90
N PRO A 27 -1.94 18.75 -1.36
CA PRO A 27 -3.10 18.26 -0.61
C PRO A 27 -2.71 17.62 0.75
N ARG A 28 -1.65 16.81 0.77
CA ARG A 28 -1.18 16.16 2.00
C ARG A 28 -0.52 17.15 2.95
N VAL A 29 0.25 18.10 2.42
CA VAL A 29 0.83 19.20 3.23
C VAL A 29 -0.26 20.05 3.86
N THR A 30 -1.36 20.34 3.12
CA THR A 30 -2.50 21.08 3.65
C THR A 30 -3.19 20.33 4.79
N ALA A 31 -3.38 19.02 4.64
CA ALA A 31 -3.99 18.19 5.68
C ALA A 31 -3.12 18.14 6.95
N GLU A 32 -1.80 18.02 6.79
CA GLU A 32 -0.85 18.01 7.91
C GLU A 32 -0.85 19.34 8.69
N LEU A 33 -0.88 20.46 7.97
CA LEU A 33 -1.03 21.79 8.57
C LEU A 33 -2.36 21.93 9.33
N GLY A 34 -3.44 21.39 8.76
CA GLY A 34 -4.75 21.37 9.42
C GLY A 34 -4.74 20.67 10.76
N ASP A 35 -4.13 19.51 10.85
CA ASP A 35 -4.00 18.73 12.10
C ASP A 35 -3.11 19.42 13.14
N GLN A 36 -2.16 20.25 12.69
CA GLN A 36 -1.35 21.12 13.55
C GLN A 36 -2.07 22.42 13.93
N GLY A 37 -3.37 22.56 13.62
CA GLY A 37 -4.18 23.75 13.92
C GLY A 37 -4.03 24.90 12.90
N CYS A 38 -3.23 24.75 11.85
CA CYS A 38 -3.02 25.76 10.82
C CYS A 38 -4.01 25.60 9.67
N LYS A 39 -5.16 26.29 9.72
CA LYS A 39 -6.17 26.31 8.65
C LYS A 39 -5.71 27.17 7.48
N VAL A 40 -5.20 26.54 6.43
CA VAL A 40 -4.70 27.21 5.22
C VAL A 40 -5.34 26.60 3.97
N ASN A 41 -5.75 27.44 3.02
CA ASN A 41 -6.31 26.98 1.74
C ASN A 41 -5.22 26.26 0.92
N HIS A 42 -5.55 25.11 0.33
CA HIS A 42 -4.61 24.29 -0.43
C HIS A 42 -4.00 25.02 -1.63
N LYS A 43 -4.73 25.93 -2.29
CA LYS A 43 -4.21 26.79 -3.39
C LYS A 43 -3.08 27.72 -2.92
N ARG A 44 -3.17 28.20 -1.66
CA ARG A 44 -2.07 28.97 -1.06
C ARG A 44 -0.83 28.11 -0.82
N ILE A 45 -1.02 26.90 -0.33
CA ILE A 45 0.08 25.94 -0.13
C ILE A 45 0.72 25.60 -1.47
N GLU A 46 -0.06 25.27 -2.49
CA GLU A 46 0.44 24.98 -3.83
C GLU A 46 1.30 26.12 -4.39
N ARG A 47 0.81 27.38 -4.25
CA ARG A 47 1.57 28.56 -4.68
C ARG A 47 2.91 28.69 -3.92
N VAL A 48 2.88 28.50 -2.61
CA VAL A 48 4.09 28.57 -1.77
C VAL A 48 5.08 27.46 -2.16
N MET A 49 4.63 26.23 -2.29
CA MET A 49 5.46 25.11 -2.73
C MET A 49 6.11 25.38 -4.09
N ARG A 50 5.35 25.96 -5.04
CA ARG A 50 5.88 26.35 -6.36
C ARG A 50 6.96 27.43 -6.26
N VAL A 51 6.76 28.46 -5.45
CA VAL A 51 7.75 29.55 -5.24
C VAL A 51 9.06 29.02 -4.63
N PHE A 52 8.96 28.05 -3.73
CA PHE A 52 10.15 27.45 -3.08
C PHE A 52 10.71 26.22 -3.82
N GLY A 53 10.19 25.89 -5.02
CA GLY A 53 10.65 24.73 -5.79
C GLY A 53 10.35 23.39 -5.12
N ILE A 54 9.38 23.35 -4.19
CA ILE A 54 8.99 22.13 -3.47
C ILE A 54 8.02 21.34 -4.34
N VAL A 55 8.42 20.14 -4.76
CA VAL A 55 7.64 19.27 -5.63
C VAL A 55 7.37 17.93 -4.94
N GLY A 56 6.10 17.56 -4.79
CA GLY A 56 5.72 16.22 -4.36
C GLY A 56 6.01 15.17 -5.44
N LEU A 57 6.14 13.91 -5.04
CA LEU A 57 6.38 12.82 -5.99
C LEU A 57 5.13 12.52 -6.83
N HIS A 58 5.25 12.64 -8.16
CA HIS A 58 4.20 12.26 -9.11
C HIS A 58 4.35 10.81 -9.59
N LEU A 59 3.24 10.08 -9.73
CA LEU A 59 3.21 8.76 -10.34
C LEU A 59 3.45 8.88 -11.85
N ARG A 60 4.41 8.10 -12.41
CA ARG A 60 4.59 8.00 -13.86
C ARG A 60 3.49 7.14 -14.47
N SER A 61 3.21 7.33 -15.78
CA SER A 61 2.28 6.53 -16.56
C SER A 61 2.65 5.04 -16.57
N LYS A 62 1.64 4.17 -16.65
CA LYS A 62 1.76 2.70 -16.58
C LYS A 62 2.50 2.11 -17.77
N VAL A 63 3.34 1.09 -17.52
CA VAL A 63 3.86 0.14 -18.52
C VAL A 63 3.16 -1.20 -18.28
N ARG A 64 2.59 -1.78 -19.35
CA ARG A 64 1.85 -3.06 -19.28
C ARG A 64 2.84 -4.22 -19.35
N THR A 65 2.85 -5.13 -18.38
CA THR A 65 3.82 -6.22 -18.24
C THR A 65 3.23 -7.63 -18.12
N THR A 66 1.91 -7.81 -18.30
CA THR A 66 1.24 -9.10 -18.10
C THR A 66 1.16 -9.91 -19.40
N VAL A 67 1.67 -11.16 -19.38
CA VAL A 67 1.51 -12.16 -20.43
C VAL A 67 0.48 -13.18 -19.94
N PRO A 68 -0.63 -13.43 -20.67
CA PRO A 68 -1.66 -14.40 -20.24
C PRO A 68 -1.18 -15.84 -20.42
N GLU A 69 -1.36 -16.69 -19.43
CA GLU A 69 -1.14 -18.14 -19.53
C GLU A 69 -2.46 -18.89 -19.28
N PRO A 70 -2.90 -19.81 -20.15
CA PRO A 70 -4.27 -20.34 -20.16
C PRO A 70 -4.41 -21.73 -19.55
N SER A 71 -4.01 -21.97 -18.32
CA SER A 71 -4.43 -23.21 -17.64
C SER A 71 -4.23 -23.14 -16.14
N HIS A 72 -5.33 -22.98 -15.38
CA HIS A 72 -5.43 -23.48 -14.00
C HIS A 72 -6.87 -23.29 -13.49
N GLN A 73 -7.18 -23.97 -12.38
CA GLN A 73 -8.48 -24.05 -11.73
C GLN A 73 -9.21 -22.69 -11.76
N LYS A 74 -10.42 -22.67 -12.35
CA LYS A 74 -11.20 -21.43 -12.49
C LYS A 74 -11.70 -20.97 -11.12
N VAL A 75 -10.89 -20.19 -10.44
CA VAL A 75 -11.34 -19.43 -9.26
C VAL A 75 -12.25 -18.31 -9.77
N PRO A 76 -13.50 -18.18 -9.26
CA PRO A 76 -14.44 -17.16 -9.76
C PRO A 76 -13.99 -15.74 -9.36
N ASP A 77 -14.36 -14.75 -10.18
CA ASP A 77 -14.29 -13.34 -9.79
C ASP A 77 -15.49 -13.01 -8.89
N LEU A 78 -15.23 -12.88 -7.59
CA LEU A 78 -16.24 -12.53 -6.59
C LEU A 78 -16.35 -11.03 -6.35
N LEU A 79 -15.39 -10.24 -6.85
CA LEU A 79 -15.44 -8.78 -6.69
C LEU A 79 -16.22 -8.10 -7.81
N ASN A 80 -16.31 -8.70 -9.00
CA ASN A 80 -17.01 -8.12 -10.14
C ASN A 80 -16.63 -6.63 -10.38
N ARG A 81 -15.34 -6.32 -10.26
CA ARG A 81 -14.78 -4.96 -10.33
C ARG A 81 -15.23 -3.98 -9.23
N ASP A 82 -15.88 -4.46 -8.19
CA ASP A 82 -16.15 -3.66 -6.99
C ASP A 82 -15.00 -3.82 -5.98
N PHE A 83 -13.99 -2.97 -6.12
CA PHE A 83 -12.81 -2.90 -5.24
C PHE A 83 -13.03 -2.01 -4.02
N THR A 84 -14.27 -1.94 -3.54
CA THR A 84 -14.64 -1.32 -2.27
C THR A 84 -14.96 -2.40 -1.23
N ALA A 85 -14.92 -2.03 0.03
CA ALA A 85 -15.39 -2.88 1.12
C ALA A 85 -16.06 -2.00 2.18
N PRO A 86 -17.23 -2.43 2.72
CA PRO A 86 -17.99 -1.60 3.66
C PRO A 86 -17.31 -1.49 5.02
N VAL A 87 -16.58 -2.52 5.42
CA VAL A 87 -15.86 -2.59 6.70
C VAL A 87 -14.48 -3.24 6.52
N PRO A 88 -13.48 -2.88 7.36
CA PRO A 88 -12.18 -3.53 7.32
C PRO A 88 -12.26 -5.04 7.55
N GLY A 89 -11.35 -5.79 6.96
CA GLY A 89 -11.22 -7.22 7.17
C GLY A 89 -12.11 -8.10 6.29
N ARG A 90 -12.87 -7.52 5.35
CA ARG A 90 -13.80 -8.30 4.51
C ARG A 90 -13.29 -8.59 3.10
N ARG A 91 -12.52 -7.70 2.53
CA ARG A 91 -11.99 -7.86 1.17
C ARG A 91 -10.53 -7.45 1.13
N TYR A 92 -9.70 -8.32 0.61
CA TYR A 92 -8.26 -8.09 0.44
C TYR A 92 -7.87 -8.24 -1.01
N VAL A 93 -6.85 -7.49 -1.43
CA VAL A 93 -6.15 -7.74 -2.69
C VAL A 93 -4.73 -8.15 -2.41
N GLY A 94 -4.23 -9.13 -3.18
CA GLY A 94 -2.87 -9.59 -3.15
C GLY A 94 -2.12 -9.28 -4.44
N ASP A 95 -0.82 -9.01 -4.33
CA ASP A 95 0.07 -8.82 -5.47
C ASP A 95 1.51 -9.17 -5.10
N ILE A 96 2.31 -9.51 -6.11
CA ILE A 96 3.74 -9.72 -5.98
C ILE A 96 4.48 -8.66 -6.81
N THR A 97 5.40 -7.95 -6.18
CA THR A 97 6.22 -6.97 -6.88
C THR A 97 7.71 -7.26 -6.73
N TYR A 98 8.48 -6.84 -7.73
CA TYR A 98 9.94 -6.95 -7.75
C TYR A 98 10.58 -5.82 -6.98
N LEU A 99 11.57 -6.16 -6.13
CA LEU A 99 12.45 -5.22 -5.45
C LEU A 99 13.85 -5.33 -6.08
N PRO A 100 14.27 -4.37 -6.93
CA PRO A 100 15.56 -4.41 -7.58
C PRO A 100 16.70 -4.14 -6.58
N VAL A 101 17.69 -5.04 -6.50
CA VAL A 101 18.85 -4.93 -5.59
C VAL A 101 20.18 -4.91 -6.37
N GLY A 102 21.24 -4.47 -5.71
CA GLY A 102 22.48 -4.00 -6.33
C GLY A 102 23.25 -4.92 -7.24
N ASP A 103 23.12 -6.22 -7.10
CA ASP A 103 23.85 -7.26 -7.84
C ASP A 103 23.12 -7.74 -9.13
N GLY A 104 22.09 -7.00 -9.57
CA GLY A 104 21.24 -7.39 -10.71
C GLY A 104 20.20 -8.44 -10.36
N ARG A 105 20.14 -8.89 -9.11
CA ARG A 105 19.10 -9.79 -8.61
C ARG A 105 17.87 -9.03 -8.20
N PHE A 106 16.80 -9.78 -7.97
CA PHE A 106 15.57 -9.25 -7.42
C PHE A 106 15.29 -9.89 -6.05
N ARG A 107 14.59 -9.16 -5.20
CA ARG A 107 13.77 -9.72 -4.14
C ARG A 107 12.32 -9.57 -4.54
N TYR A 108 11.47 -10.38 -3.99
CA TYR A 108 10.05 -10.41 -4.28
C TYR A 108 9.30 -10.02 -3.02
N LEU A 109 8.36 -9.13 -3.16
CA LEU A 109 7.49 -8.69 -2.07
C LEU A 109 6.07 -9.11 -2.41
N ALA A 110 5.49 -10.02 -1.63
CA ALA A 110 4.05 -10.29 -1.64
C ALA A 110 3.35 -9.39 -0.63
N THR A 111 2.20 -8.88 -1.00
CA THR A 111 1.40 -7.93 -0.21
C THR A 111 -0.05 -8.39 -0.10
N VAL A 112 -0.67 -8.11 1.05
CA VAL A 112 -2.09 -8.31 1.32
C VAL A 112 -2.66 -6.99 1.84
N ILE A 113 -3.46 -6.33 1.01
CA ILE A 113 -4.00 -4.99 1.27
C ILE A 113 -5.50 -5.09 1.52
N ASP A 114 -5.96 -4.52 2.62
CA ASP A 114 -7.38 -4.37 2.93
C ASP A 114 -8.01 -3.31 2.03
N LEU A 115 -9.09 -3.65 1.31
CA LEU A 115 -9.73 -2.76 0.35
C LEU A 115 -10.54 -1.63 1.02
N CYS A 116 -10.98 -1.79 2.26
CA CYS A 116 -11.68 -0.74 3.00
C CYS A 116 -10.70 0.29 3.55
N SER A 117 -9.77 -0.16 4.39
CA SER A 117 -8.86 0.71 5.13
C SER A 117 -7.57 1.04 4.39
N ARG A 118 -7.32 0.41 3.24
CA ARG A 118 -6.04 0.47 2.50
C ARG A 118 -4.84 0.02 3.33
N ARG A 119 -5.07 -0.61 4.49
CA ARG A 119 -4.02 -1.14 5.35
C ARG A 119 -3.28 -2.27 4.65
N LEU A 120 -1.96 -2.21 4.64
CA LEU A 120 -1.16 -3.40 4.36
C LEU A 120 -1.26 -4.32 5.57
N ALA A 121 -2.18 -5.29 5.50
CA ALA A 121 -2.48 -6.22 6.59
C ALA A 121 -1.39 -7.28 6.74
N GLY A 122 -0.77 -7.72 5.63
CA GLY A 122 0.30 -8.69 5.64
C GLY A 122 1.26 -8.51 4.46
N TRP A 123 2.49 -8.93 4.64
CA TRP A 123 3.52 -8.92 3.61
C TRP A 123 4.64 -9.90 3.91
N SER A 124 5.35 -10.34 2.87
CA SER A 124 6.54 -11.18 2.98
C SER A 124 7.55 -10.82 1.91
N ILE A 125 8.85 -10.99 2.19
CA ILE A 125 9.95 -10.79 1.23
C ILE A 125 10.80 -12.06 1.15
N ALA A 126 10.99 -12.56 -0.08
CA ALA A 126 11.88 -13.68 -0.37
C ALA A 126 12.83 -13.39 -1.53
N ASP A 127 13.78 -14.28 -1.78
CA ASP A 127 14.65 -14.27 -2.97
C ASP A 127 14.09 -15.12 -4.12
N HIS A 128 12.91 -15.67 -3.94
CA HIS A 128 12.17 -16.47 -4.91
C HIS A 128 10.70 -16.04 -4.96
N MET A 129 10.03 -16.38 -6.07
CA MET A 129 8.61 -16.12 -6.28
C MET A 129 7.81 -17.44 -6.26
N ARG A 130 7.97 -18.22 -5.18
CA ARG A 130 7.21 -19.47 -4.97
C ARG A 130 5.95 -19.21 -4.17
N THR A 131 5.08 -20.22 -4.07
CA THR A 131 3.81 -20.16 -3.36
C THR A 131 3.97 -19.82 -1.87
N GLU A 132 5.05 -20.26 -1.24
CA GLU A 132 5.34 -19.96 0.18
C GLU A 132 5.36 -18.45 0.44
N LEU A 133 5.88 -17.65 -0.50
CA LEU A 133 5.94 -16.19 -0.37
C LEU A 133 4.55 -15.57 -0.17
N VAL A 134 3.55 -16.02 -0.93
CA VAL A 134 2.18 -15.50 -0.83
C VAL A 134 1.44 -16.09 0.36
N ILE A 135 1.75 -17.32 0.75
CA ILE A 135 1.21 -17.95 1.97
C ILE A 135 1.70 -17.19 3.20
N ASP A 136 2.99 -16.88 3.29
CA ASP A 136 3.56 -16.11 4.40
C ASP A 136 2.92 -14.73 4.52
N ALA A 137 2.69 -14.05 3.40
CA ALA A 137 2.02 -12.75 3.39
C ALA A 137 0.56 -12.86 3.90
N LEU A 138 -0.17 -13.92 3.50
CA LEU A 138 -1.53 -14.18 3.95
C LEU A 138 -1.58 -14.54 5.44
N GLN A 139 -0.64 -15.35 5.93
CA GLN A 139 -0.51 -15.69 7.35
C GLN A 139 -0.18 -14.46 8.19
N ALA A 140 0.69 -13.57 7.70
CA ALA A 140 0.98 -12.29 8.35
C ALA A 140 -0.28 -11.41 8.44
N ALA A 141 -1.12 -11.39 7.39
CA ALA A 141 -2.39 -10.68 7.41
C ALA A 141 -3.37 -11.29 8.43
N ALA A 142 -3.46 -12.61 8.50
CA ALA A 142 -4.28 -13.30 9.48
C ALA A 142 -3.80 -12.99 10.90
N HIS A 143 -2.48 -13.02 11.15
CA HIS A 143 -1.93 -12.67 12.46
C HIS A 143 -2.29 -11.24 12.88
N THR A 144 -2.24 -10.28 11.96
CA THR A 144 -2.65 -8.89 12.20
C THR A 144 -4.15 -8.76 12.57
N ARG A 145 -4.96 -9.74 12.18
CA ARG A 145 -6.43 -9.80 12.40
C ARG A 145 -6.86 -10.78 13.50
N GLY A 146 -5.95 -11.21 14.36
CA GLY A 146 -6.27 -12.11 15.48
C GLY A 146 -6.17 -13.60 15.16
N GLY A 147 -5.50 -13.96 14.07
CA GLY A 147 -5.14 -15.34 13.72
C GLY A 147 -5.96 -15.95 12.57
N ARG A 148 -7.10 -15.37 12.22
CA ARG A 148 -7.97 -15.86 11.13
C ARG A 148 -8.56 -14.71 10.33
N LEU A 149 -9.07 -15.04 9.13
CA LEU A 149 -9.71 -14.11 8.20
C LEU A 149 -11.10 -14.63 7.77
N ASP A 150 -11.85 -15.17 8.70
CA ASP A 150 -13.08 -15.91 8.43
C ASP A 150 -14.08 -15.14 7.56
N GLY A 151 -14.43 -15.75 6.41
CA GLY A 151 -15.35 -15.21 5.44
C GLY A 151 -14.82 -14.03 4.63
N ALA A 152 -13.55 -13.65 4.80
CA ALA A 152 -12.95 -12.63 3.96
C ALA A 152 -12.68 -13.12 2.53
N ILE A 153 -12.84 -12.24 1.55
CA ILE A 153 -12.49 -12.50 0.16
C ILE A 153 -11.04 -12.02 -0.06
N PHE A 154 -10.20 -12.91 -0.58
CA PHE A 154 -8.87 -12.57 -1.06
C PHE A 154 -8.85 -12.58 -2.58
N HIS A 155 -8.63 -11.44 -3.19
CA HIS A 155 -8.59 -11.26 -4.63
C HIS A 155 -7.17 -11.08 -5.14
N SER A 156 -6.81 -11.76 -6.21
CA SER A 156 -5.56 -11.57 -6.95
C SER A 156 -5.83 -11.43 -8.44
N ASP A 157 -4.84 -10.92 -9.18
CA ASP A 157 -4.90 -11.01 -10.64
C ASP A 157 -4.70 -12.44 -11.12
N HIS A 158 -5.05 -12.69 -12.38
CA HIS A 158 -4.94 -14.03 -13.00
C HIS A 158 -3.51 -14.39 -13.42
N GLY A 159 -2.52 -13.51 -13.20
CA GLY A 159 -1.16 -13.64 -13.74
C GLY A 159 -0.19 -14.45 -12.88
N GLY A 160 -0.56 -14.87 -11.68
CA GLY A 160 0.35 -15.52 -10.74
C GLY A 160 0.04 -16.99 -10.48
N GLN A 161 0.88 -17.93 -10.96
CA GLN A 161 0.77 -19.37 -10.64
C GLN A 161 0.74 -19.63 -9.13
N GLN A 162 1.31 -18.74 -8.33
CA GLN A 162 1.37 -18.84 -6.87
C GLN A 162 -0.02 -18.82 -6.23
N TYR A 163 -0.89 -17.93 -6.72
CA TYR A 163 -2.26 -17.76 -6.21
C TYR A 163 -3.22 -18.86 -6.68
N SER A 164 -2.91 -19.57 -7.78
CA SER A 164 -3.73 -20.68 -8.29
C SER A 164 -3.25 -22.06 -7.81
N SER A 165 -2.20 -22.12 -6.97
CA SER A 165 -1.65 -23.36 -6.45
C SER A 165 -2.56 -24.02 -5.42
N ALA A 166 -2.51 -25.37 -5.34
CA ALA A 166 -3.24 -26.14 -4.33
C ALA A 166 -2.83 -25.77 -2.89
N ASP A 167 -1.53 -25.46 -2.69
CA ASP A 167 -1.01 -25.06 -1.37
C ASP A 167 -1.57 -23.73 -0.91
N PHE A 168 -1.72 -22.75 -1.84
CA PHE A 168 -2.35 -21.48 -1.52
C PHE A 168 -3.85 -21.65 -1.22
N ALA A 169 -4.55 -22.49 -1.99
CA ALA A 169 -5.95 -22.82 -1.73
C ALA A 169 -6.12 -23.47 -0.35
N ALA A 170 -5.25 -24.42 0.01
CA ALA A 170 -5.24 -25.02 1.33
C ALA A 170 -4.95 -24.01 2.46
N ALA A 171 -4.05 -23.06 2.23
CA ALA A 171 -3.78 -21.97 3.18
C ALA A 171 -4.99 -21.06 3.36
N CYS A 172 -5.67 -20.67 2.27
CA CYS A 172 -6.92 -19.90 2.33
C CYS A 172 -7.98 -20.65 3.14
N ALA A 173 -8.22 -21.94 2.88
CA ALA A 173 -9.19 -22.75 3.61
C ALA A 173 -8.87 -22.80 5.12
N ARG A 174 -7.61 -23.03 5.51
CA ARG A 174 -7.19 -23.02 6.92
C ARG A 174 -7.45 -21.69 7.62
N LEU A 175 -7.30 -20.58 6.91
CA LEU A 175 -7.47 -19.23 7.46
C LEU A 175 -8.92 -18.71 7.33
N GLY A 176 -9.83 -19.49 6.74
CA GLY A 176 -11.22 -19.12 6.54
C GLY A 176 -11.45 -18.13 5.39
N VAL A 177 -10.50 -18.03 4.45
CA VAL A 177 -10.52 -17.08 3.33
C VAL A 177 -11.16 -17.71 2.10
N VAL A 178 -11.98 -16.93 1.40
CA VAL A 178 -12.54 -17.28 0.09
C VAL A 178 -11.68 -16.66 -1.01
N GLN A 179 -11.16 -17.48 -1.91
CA GLN A 179 -10.37 -17.01 -3.05
C GLN A 179 -11.25 -16.36 -4.12
N SER A 180 -10.71 -15.31 -4.73
CA SER A 180 -11.27 -14.65 -5.91
C SER A 180 -10.12 -14.29 -6.86
N MET A 181 -10.35 -14.42 -8.17
CA MET A 181 -9.37 -14.06 -9.19
C MET A 181 -10.02 -13.20 -10.27
N GLY A 182 -9.32 -12.17 -10.70
CA GLY A 182 -9.77 -11.29 -11.79
C GLY A 182 -9.88 -12.03 -13.14
N ALA A 183 -10.56 -11.44 -14.10
CA ALA A 183 -10.66 -11.98 -15.43
C ALA A 183 -9.32 -11.87 -16.19
N VAL A 184 -9.05 -12.85 -17.07
CA VAL A 184 -7.84 -12.84 -17.91
C VAL A 184 -7.78 -11.55 -18.74
N GLY A 185 -6.71 -10.79 -18.63
CA GLY A 185 -6.41 -9.64 -19.50
C GLY A 185 -6.92 -8.28 -19.04
N THR A 186 -7.45 -8.14 -17.82
CA THR A 186 -7.89 -6.85 -17.27
C THR A 186 -6.87 -6.32 -16.25
N SER A 187 -6.15 -5.25 -16.62
CA SER A 187 -5.22 -4.56 -15.70
C SER A 187 -5.92 -3.69 -14.65
N ALA A 188 -7.24 -3.54 -14.72
CA ALA A 188 -8.02 -2.75 -13.77
C ALA A 188 -8.25 -3.48 -12.44
N ASP A 189 -8.11 -4.80 -12.46
CA ASP A 189 -8.54 -5.68 -11.37
C ASP A 189 -7.61 -5.65 -10.14
N ASN A 190 -6.45 -4.94 -10.22
CA ASN A 190 -5.50 -4.82 -9.10
C ASN A 190 -4.96 -3.40 -8.88
N ALA A 191 -5.72 -2.38 -9.26
CA ALA A 191 -5.29 -0.97 -9.20
C ALA A 191 -4.82 -0.53 -7.80
N ALA A 192 -5.41 -1.07 -6.73
CA ALA A 192 -5.02 -0.74 -5.36
C ALA A 192 -3.61 -1.26 -5.02
N ALA A 193 -3.30 -2.50 -5.38
CA ALA A 193 -1.97 -3.08 -5.17
C ALA A 193 -0.92 -2.46 -6.09
N GLU A 194 -1.26 -2.17 -7.36
CA GLU A 194 -0.38 -1.45 -8.28
C GLU A 194 -0.01 -0.06 -7.75
N ALA A 195 -0.99 0.70 -7.27
CA ALA A 195 -0.78 2.03 -6.70
C ALA A 195 0.08 1.98 -5.43
N PHE A 196 -0.12 0.96 -4.58
CA PHE A 196 0.70 0.68 -3.41
C PHE A 196 2.16 0.41 -3.83
N ASN A 197 2.39 -0.54 -4.72
CA ASN A 197 3.72 -0.93 -5.19
C ASN A 197 4.46 0.22 -5.87
N ALA A 198 3.76 1.02 -6.67
CA ALA A 198 4.32 2.21 -7.29
C ALA A 198 4.72 3.27 -6.27
N SER A 199 3.91 3.49 -5.23
CA SER A 199 4.20 4.42 -4.14
C SER A 199 5.39 3.95 -3.32
N LEU A 200 5.42 2.67 -2.92
CA LEU A 200 6.53 2.05 -2.21
C LEU A 200 7.86 2.28 -2.94
N LYS A 201 7.94 1.85 -4.19
CA LYS A 201 9.20 1.97 -4.97
C LYS A 201 9.62 3.41 -5.16
N ARG A 202 8.70 4.30 -5.44
CA ARG A 202 8.99 5.70 -5.66
C ARG A 202 9.48 6.40 -4.40
N GLU A 203 8.76 6.20 -3.29
CA GLU A 203 9.06 6.88 -2.03
C GLU A 203 10.33 6.32 -1.36
N THR A 204 10.67 5.05 -1.57
CA THR A 204 11.87 4.44 -0.99
C THR A 204 13.11 4.51 -1.89
N LEU A 205 12.95 4.44 -3.21
CA LEU A 205 14.08 4.56 -4.15
C LEU A 205 14.46 6.01 -4.44
N GLN A 206 13.50 6.94 -4.38
CA GLN A 206 13.75 8.39 -4.56
C GLN A 206 14.60 8.70 -5.81
N GLY A 207 14.25 8.11 -6.95
CA GLY A 207 14.97 8.26 -8.21
C GLY A 207 16.12 7.29 -8.45
N ARG A 208 16.58 6.57 -7.44
CA ARG A 208 17.54 5.46 -7.64
C ARG A 208 16.88 4.32 -8.40
N LYS A 209 17.68 3.57 -9.17
CA LYS A 209 17.18 2.42 -9.94
C LYS A 209 17.02 1.16 -9.08
N ARG A 210 17.78 1.04 -7.98
CA ARG A 210 17.85 -0.15 -7.12
C ARG A 210 18.37 0.19 -5.71
N TRP A 211 18.09 -0.68 -4.76
CA TRP A 211 18.76 -0.66 -3.44
C TRP A 211 20.15 -1.27 -3.54
N ASN A 212 21.09 -0.88 -2.67
CA ASN A 212 22.47 -1.38 -2.70
C ASN A 212 22.56 -2.89 -2.39
N GLY A 213 21.58 -3.44 -1.66
CA GLY A 213 21.53 -4.87 -1.36
C GLY A 213 20.22 -5.30 -0.71
N PRO A 214 20.05 -6.62 -0.48
CA PRO A 214 18.81 -7.19 0.07
C PRO A 214 18.45 -6.65 1.46
N HIS A 215 19.47 -6.43 2.31
CA HIS A 215 19.26 -5.90 3.65
C HIS A 215 18.70 -4.49 3.62
N GLN A 216 19.30 -3.61 2.79
CA GLN A 216 18.81 -2.23 2.62
C GLN A 216 17.37 -2.21 2.06
N ALA A 217 17.06 -3.06 1.07
CA ALA A 217 15.71 -3.17 0.53
C ALA A 217 14.71 -3.58 1.62
N ARG A 218 15.05 -4.59 2.44
CA ARG A 218 14.19 -5.05 3.54
C ARG A 218 13.93 -3.94 4.57
N LEU A 219 14.97 -3.23 5.00
CA LEU A 219 14.84 -2.12 5.96
C LEU A 219 14.01 -0.97 5.38
N ALA A 220 14.22 -0.62 4.12
CA ALA A 220 13.46 0.42 3.43
C ALA A 220 11.97 0.06 3.34
N VAL A 221 11.66 -1.20 2.97
CA VAL A 221 10.28 -1.69 2.93
C VAL A 221 9.66 -1.68 4.33
N PHE A 222 10.33 -2.20 5.34
CA PHE A 222 9.83 -2.23 6.72
C PHE A 222 9.52 -0.83 7.24
N GLY A 223 10.46 0.11 7.14
CA GLY A 223 10.26 1.48 7.60
C GLY A 223 9.13 2.19 6.84
N TRP A 224 9.08 1.98 5.51
CA TRP A 224 8.04 2.58 4.69
C TRP A 224 6.64 1.98 4.99
N VAL A 225 6.53 0.66 5.17
CA VAL A 225 5.26 -0.01 5.52
C VAL A 225 4.77 0.45 6.89
N THR A 226 5.66 0.58 7.86
CA THR A 226 5.30 1.12 9.18
C THR A 226 4.69 2.51 9.04
N ARG A 227 5.38 3.42 8.35
CA ARG A 227 4.88 4.78 8.07
C ARG A 227 3.59 4.77 7.24
N TYR A 228 3.51 3.92 6.22
CA TYR A 228 2.32 3.76 5.37
C TYR A 228 1.08 3.46 6.19
N ASN A 229 1.17 2.53 7.12
CA ASN A 229 0.05 2.11 7.94
C ASN A 229 -0.29 3.08 9.07
N THR A 230 0.72 3.75 9.67
CA THR A 230 0.53 4.53 10.92
C THR A 230 0.36 6.02 10.71
N THR A 231 1.08 6.62 9.76
CA THR A 231 1.15 8.09 9.64
C THR A 231 0.93 8.62 8.22
N ARG A 232 1.19 7.80 7.17
CA ARG A 232 1.06 8.26 5.79
C ARG A 232 -0.40 8.60 5.46
N ARG A 233 -0.61 9.79 4.89
CA ARG A 233 -1.93 10.27 4.50
C ARG A 233 -2.42 9.66 3.20
N HIS A 234 -3.66 9.20 3.21
CA HIS A 234 -4.33 8.57 2.08
C HIS A 234 -5.53 9.40 1.63
N SER A 235 -5.52 9.85 0.37
CA SER A 235 -6.63 10.64 -0.18
C SER A 235 -7.96 9.87 -0.21
N ALA A 236 -7.91 8.54 -0.38
CA ALA A 236 -9.09 7.68 -0.34
C ALA A 236 -9.65 7.45 1.08
N LEU A 237 -8.98 7.93 2.12
CA LEU A 237 -9.35 7.81 3.53
C LEU A 237 -9.43 9.20 4.20
N ASP A 238 -9.89 10.20 3.48
CA ASP A 238 -9.98 11.58 3.96
C ASP A 238 -8.70 12.08 4.62
N GLN A 239 -7.56 11.77 4.00
CA GLN A 239 -6.21 12.14 4.45
C GLN A 239 -5.83 11.53 5.82
N THR A 240 -6.50 10.47 6.28
CA THR A 240 -6.08 9.71 7.45
C THR A 240 -5.15 8.55 7.07
N SER A 241 -4.43 8.01 8.06
CA SER A 241 -3.65 6.78 7.85
C SER A 241 -4.55 5.54 7.98
N PRO A 242 -4.17 4.40 7.37
CA PRO A 242 -4.95 3.17 7.44
C PRO A 242 -5.33 2.73 8.87
N ILE A 243 -4.39 2.75 9.80
CA ILE A 243 -4.65 2.35 11.20
C ILE A 243 -5.60 3.34 11.88
N ASN A 244 -5.39 4.65 11.70
CA ASN A 244 -6.27 5.65 12.29
C ASN A 244 -7.69 5.54 11.73
N TYR A 245 -7.83 5.27 10.43
CA TYR A 245 -9.13 5.03 9.80
C TYR A 245 -9.84 3.82 10.44
N GLU A 246 -9.15 2.69 10.63
CA GLU A 246 -9.72 1.51 11.28
C GLU A 246 -10.15 1.81 12.73
N GLN A 247 -9.33 2.53 13.50
CA GLN A 247 -9.66 2.92 14.86
C GLN A 247 -10.90 3.83 14.95
N GLN A 248 -11.02 4.79 14.02
CA GLN A 248 -12.20 5.65 13.93
C GLN A 248 -13.46 4.85 13.58
N SER A 249 -13.36 3.95 12.59
CA SER A 249 -14.48 3.08 12.18
C SER A 249 -14.95 2.18 13.33
N GLN A 250 -14.04 1.64 14.13
CA GLN A 250 -14.39 0.83 15.30
C GLN A 250 -15.09 1.63 16.38
N LYS A 251 -14.66 2.86 16.67
CA LYS A 251 -15.30 3.74 17.64
C LYS A 251 -16.75 4.08 17.24
N VAL A 252 -16.95 4.38 15.94
CA VAL A 252 -18.30 4.65 15.42
C VAL A 252 -19.20 3.43 15.54
N ALA A 253 -18.70 2.23 15.22
CA ALA A 253 -19.46 0.99 15.34
C ALA A 253 -19.79 0.59 16.80
N GLN A 254 -18.98 1.01 17.78
CA GLN A 254 -19.23 0.78 19.20
C GLN A 254 -20.21 1.81 19.81
N ALA A 255 -20.38 2.96 19.17
CA ALA A 255 -21.27 4.04 19.64
C ALA A 255 -22.68 3.96 19.03
N ALA A 256 -22.91 3.09 18.05
CA ALA A 256 -24.18 2.86 17.38
C ALA A 256 -24.91 1.66 17.94
#